data_0a1b3e7f7247693a341135d2afd083de
#
_entry.id   0a1b3e7f7247693a341135d2afd083de
#
_cell.length_a   1.000
_cell.length_b   1.000
_cell.length_c   1.000
_cell.angle_alpha   90.00
_cell.angle_beta   90.00
_cell.angle_gamma   90.00
#
_symmetry.space_group_name_H-M   'P 1'
#
loop_
_entity.id
_entity.type
_entity.pdbx_description
1 polymer ?
#
loop_
_entity_poly.entity_id
_entity_poly.type
_entity_poly.pdbx_seq_one_letter_code
_entity_poly.pdbx_strand_id
1 'polypeptide(L)'
;MSDQRKSRISPTIDTSIWDNSWFMIPYLLFLIVGLCYTLTHPFGYELVDLNAFRAEPLNTFFIFATKVGEPKVWIVFSLFLVFVARHYTLLFLVGGLFMWPFSWILKRVIGFPRPSQWLDINDLDALVVRIPGVNLLGGFNSLPSGHTMLAFMMFSLITLMLPSRYRALGLLFVWSAVLVGISRVFLLQHFLRDILWGSVFGLLIGDFVWQLYRKGVFRKV
;
A
#
# COMPACT_ATOMS: atom_id res chain seq x y z
N MET A 1 -23.53 49.13 -13.74
CA MET A 1 -22.35 48.63 -13.01
C MET A 1 -22.55 47.14 -12.76
N SER A 2 -22.01 46.34 -13.64
CA SER A 2 -22.18 44.88 -13.63
C SER A 2 -21.19 44.23 -12.63
N ASP A 3 -21.74 43.62 -11.62
CA ASP A 3 -21.02 42.82 -10.62
C ASP A 3 -20.48 41.54 -11.27
N GLN A 4 -19.30 41.63 -11.85
CA GLN A 4 -18.53 40.46 -12.24
C GLN A 4 -17.90 39.83 -10.98
N ARG A 5 -18.71 39.11 -10.19
CA ARG A 5 -18.17 38.14 -9.26
C ARG A 5 -17.36 37.12 -10.03
N LYS A 6 -16.05 37.35 -10.08
CA LYS A 6 -15.08 36.30 -10.46
C LYS A 6 -15.42 35.06 -9.67
N SER A 7 -16.05 34.09 -10.31
CA SER A 7 -16.16 32.74 -9.79
C SER A 7 -14.74 32.24 -9.56
N ARG A 8 -14.29 32.28 -8.31
CA ARG A 8 -13.09 31.55 -7.92
C ARG A 8 -13.40 30.08 -8.21
N ILE A 9 -12.85 29.56 -9.30
CA ILE A 9 -12.87 28.14 -9.59
C ILE A 9 -12.19 27.50 -8.37
N SER A 10 -12.98 26.91 -7.48
CA SER A 10 -12.43 26.10 -6.41
C SER A 10 -11.62 25.01 -7.07
N PRO A 11 -10.38 24.72 -6.64
CA PRO A 11 -9.58 23.65 -7.24
C PRO A 11 -10.41 22.36 -7.15
N THR A 12 -10.75 21.80 -8.32
CA THR A 12 -11.51 20.55 -8.37
C THR A 12 -10.63 19.46 -7.75
N ILE A 13 -11.12 18.83 -6.70
CA ILE A 13 -10.48 17.68 -6.06
C ILE A 13 -11.11 16.42 -6.68
N ASP A 14 -10.32 15.40 -6.94
CA ASP A 14 -10.84 14.13 -7.48
C ASP A 14 -11.93 13.56 -6.57
N THR A 15 -12.99 13.05 -7.19
CA THR A 15 -14.14 12.54 -6.45
C THR A 15 -13.84 11.18 -5.85
N SER A 16 -12.99 10.41 -6.51
CA SER A 16 -12.54 9.08 -6.13
C SER A 16 -11.13 8.84 -6.67
N ILE A 17 -10.39 7.89 -6.10
CA ILE A 17 -9.10 7.48 -6.64
C ILE A 17 -9.24 6.86 -8.04
N TRP A 18 -10.40 6.26 -8.33
CA TRP A 18 -10.74 5.66 -9.62
C TRP A 18 -10.77 6.70 -10.77
N ASP A 19 -10.98 7.97 -10.45
CA ASP A 19 -10.99 9.08 -11.42
C ASP A 19 -9.58 9.54 -11.79
N ASN A 20 -8.53 9.13 -11.05
CA ASN A 20 -7.16 9.53 -11.30
C ASN A 20 -6.43 8.51 -12.18
N SER A 21 -6.45 8.73 -13.51
CA SER A 21 -5.79 7.85 -14.48
C SER A 21 -4.27 7.71 -14.27
N TRP A 22 -3.59 8.74 -13.76
CA TRP A 22 -2.15 8.68 -13.45
C TRP A 22 -1.82 7.71 -12.32
N PHE A 23 -2.76 7.50 -11.41
CA PHE A 23 -2.63 6.50 -10.36
C PHE A 23 -3.15 5.14 -10.85
N MET A 24 -4.32 5.12 -11.50
CA MET A 24 -5.03 3.88 -11.79
C MET A 24 -4.43 3.07 -12.93
N ILE A 25 -3.91 3.69 -14.00
CA ILE A 25 -3.32 2.95 -15.11
C ILE A 25 -2.07 2.14 -14.65
N PRO A 26 -1.07 2.73 -13.95
CA PRO A 26 0.05 1.96 -13.43
C PRO A 26 -0.36 0.93 -12.37
N TYR A 27 -1.39 1.23 -11.57
CA TYR A 27 -1.92 0.27 -10.61
C TYR A 27 -2.51 -0.96 -11.30
N LEU A 28 -3.34 -0.77 -12.33
CA LEU A 28 -3.91 -1.86 -13.09
C LEU A 28 -2.83 -2.67 -13.81
N LEU A 29 -1.80 -2.01 -14.34
CA LEU A 29 -0.64 -2.68 -14.91
C LEU A 29 0.07 -3.56 -13.87
N PHE A 30 0.29 -3.05 -12.67
CA PHE A 30 0.86 -3.82 -11.56
C PHE A 30 0.01 -5.06 -11.22
N LEU A 31 -1.33 -4.90 -11.15
CA LEU A 31 -2.23 -6.03 -10.89
C LEU A 31 -2.19 -7.06 -12.03
N ILE A 32 -2.24 -6.61 -13.29
CA ILE A 32 -2.22 -7.51 -14.46
C ILE A 32 -0.91 -8.29 -14.50
N VAL A 33 0.23 -7.61 -14.39
CA VAL A 33 1.54 -8.27 -14.41
C VAL A 33 1.68 -9.23 -13.24
N GLY A 34 1.29 -8.84 -12.03
CA GLY A 34 1.35 -9.71 -10.87
C GLY A 34 0.41 -10.91 -10.99
N LEU A 35 -0.80 -10.73 -11.52
CA LEU A 35 -1.73 -11.82 -11.76
C LEU A 35 -1.22 -12.76 -12.85
N CYS A 36 -0.72 -12.24 -13.97
CA CYS A 36 -0.11 -13.06 -15.01
C CYS A 36 1.04 -13.90 -14.46
N TYR A 37 1.92 -13.30 -13.63
CA TYR A 37 2.99 -14.05 -12.98
C TYR A 37 2.44 -15.20 -12.10
N THR A 38 1.47 -14.91 -11.24
CA THR A 38 0.88 -15.92 -10.34
C THR A 38 0.14 -17.05 -11.06
N LEU A 39 -0.34 -16.81 -12.28
CA LEU A 39 -1.01 -17.82 -13.11
C LEU A 39 -0.06 -18.65 -13.97
N THR A 40 1.14 -18.14 -14.27
CA THR A 40 2.11 -18.80 -15.17
C THR A 40 3.26 -19.47 -14.43
N HIS A 41 3.49 -19.16 -13.15
CA HIS A 41 4.56 -19.71 -12.36
C HIS A 41 4.02 -20.50 -11.15
N PRO A 42 4.72 -21.55 -10.70
CA PRO A 42 4.33 -22.26 -9.49
C PRO A 42 4.34 -21.31 -8.27
N PHE A 43 3.44 -21.56 -7.34
CA PHE A 43 3.30 -20.74 -6.13
C PHE A 43 4.62 -20.67 -5.33
N GLY A 44 5.01 -19.48 -4.92
CA GLY A 44 6.21 -19.22 -4.11
C GLY A 44 7.49 -19.01 -4.90
N TYR A 45 7.51 -19.29 -6.23
CA TYR A 45 8.70 -19.09 -7.05
C TYR A 45 9.11 -17.62 -7.18
N GLU A 46 8.19 -16.69 -7.02
CA GLU A 46 8.51 -15.26 -6.93
C GLU A 46 9.52 -14.92 -5.82
N LEU A 47 9.58 -15.75 -4.77
CA LEU A 47 10.58 -15.59 -3.70
C LEU A 47 11.97 -15.93 -4.21
N VAL A 48 12.10 -17.02 -5.00
CA VAL A 48 13.36 -17.47 -5.58
C VAL A 48 13.82 -16.52 -6.67
N ASP A 49 12.91 -16.14 -7.58
CA ASP A 49 13.23 -15.27 -8.72
C ASP A 49 13.71 -13.90 -8.25
N LEU A 50 13.02 -13.28 -7.27
CA LEU A 50 13.48 -12.01 -6.71
C LEU A 50 14.73 -12.16 -5.85
N ASN A 51 14.95 -13.33 -5.26
CA ASN A 51 16.16 -13.62 -4.49
C ASN A 51 17.41 -13.67 -5.38
N ALA A 52 17.28 -14.01 -6.67
CA ALA A 52 18.39 -13.98 -7.63
C ALA A 52 19.00 -12.58 -7.82
N PHE A 53 18.24 -11.52 -7.52
CA PHE A 53 18.72 -10.12 -7.59
C PHE A 53 19.34 -9.61 -6.29
N ARG A 54 19.71 -10.51 -5.35
CA ARG A 54 20.37 -10.13 -4.09
C ARG A 54 21.73 -9.49 -4.34
N ALA A 55 21.80 -8.20 -4.08
CA ALA A 55 23.04 -7.40 -4.10
C ALA A 55 22.91 -6.26 -3.07
N GLU A 56 24.02 -5.83 -2.47
CA GLU A 56 23.99 -4.83 -1.41
C GLU A 56 23.22 -3.54 -1.76
N PRO A 57 23.34 -2.94 -2.96
CA PRO A 57 22.53 -1.75 -3.29
C PRO A 57 21.03 -2.00 -3.23
N LEU A 58 20.58 -3.17 -3.73
CA LEU A 58 19.14 -3.54 -3.74
C LEU A 58 18.65 -3.97 -2.36
N ASN A 59 19.47 -4.71 -1.60
CA ASN A 59 19.15 -5.09 -0.23
C ASN A 59 18.86 -3.86 0.62
N THR A 60 19.77 -2.91 0.62
CA THR A 60 19.65 -1.63 1.34
C THR A 60 18.42 -0.85 0.86
N PHE A 61 18.23 -0.72 -0.45
CA PHE A 61 17.08 -0.02 -1.02
C PHE A 61 15.75 -0.60 -0.54
N PHE A 62 15.56 -1.93 -0.62
CA PHE A 62 14.30 -2.56 -0.21
C PHE A 62 14.09 -2.57 1.30
N ILE A 63 15.17 -2.60 2.11
CA ILE A 63 15.08 -2.38 3.56
C ILE A 63 14.56 -0.96 3.88
N PHE A 64 14.95 0.06 3.11
CA PHE A 64 14.40 1.40 3.28
C PHE A 64 12.97 1.52 2.73
N ALA A 65 12.71 0.98 1.54
CA ALA A 65 11.39 1.03 0.92
C ALA A 65 10.29 0.42 1.82
N THR A 66 10.58 -0.72 2.47
CA THR A 66 9.60 -1.35 3.36
C THR A 66 9.21 -0.48 4.56
N LYS A 67 10.12 0.39 5.05
CA LYS A 67 9.86 1.26 6.21
C LYS A 67 8.71 2.23 5.97
N VAL A 68 8.51 2.65 4.71
CA VAL A 68 7.41 3.56 4.34
C VAL A 68 6.03 2.92 4.60
N GLY A 69 5.92 1.59 4.50
CA GLY A 69 4.70 0.84 4.82
C GLY A 69 4.53 0.48 6.30
N GLU A 70 5.39 0.93 7.19
CA GLU A 70 5.28 0.65 8.62
C GLU A 70 4.20 1.50 9.32
N PRO A 71 3.48 0.94 10.30
CA PRO A 71 2.48 1.68 11.07
C PRO A 71 3.01 2.96 11.73
N LYS A 72 4.29 2.96 12.14
CA LYS A 72 4.93 4.16 12.72
C LYS A 72 4.99 5.33 11.75
N VAL A 73 5.26 5.07 10.45
CA VAL A 73 5.28 6.13 9.43
C VAL A 73 3.89 6.69 9.22
N TRP A 74 2.87 5.84 9.21
CA TRP A 74 1.47 6.26 9.17
C TRP A 74 1.11 7.16 10.35
N ILE A 75 1.49 6.78 11.57
CA ILE A 75 1.22 7.57 12.78
C ILE A 75 1.93 8.92 12.70
N VAL A 76 3.22 8.94 12.37
CA VAL A 76 4.00 10.17 12.24
C VAL A 76 3.40 11.09 11.18
N PHE A 77 3.02 10.54 10.02
CA PHE A 77 2.36 11.30 8.97
C PHE A 77 1.00 11.85 9.41
N SER A 78 0.19 11.06 10.11
CA SER A 78 -1.10 11.51 10.66
C SER A 78 -0.91 12.66 11.66
N LEU A 79 0.09 12.59 12.53
CA LEU A 79 0.44 13.66 13.47
C LEU A 79 0.95 14.92 12.74
N PHE A 80 1.77 14.76 11.70
CA PHE A 80 2.21 15.87 10.86
C PHE A 80 1.03 16.63 10.24
N LEU A 81 -0.02 15.92 9.82
CA LEU A 81 -1.22 16.54 9.26
C LEU A 81 -1.97 17.45 10.25
N VAL A 82 -1.82 17.24 11.56
CA VAL A 82 -2.40 18.16 12.58
C VAL A 82 -1.91 19.59 12.37
N PHE A 83 -0.65 19.74 11.98
CA PHE A 83 0.00 21.05 11.83
C PHE A 83 -0.20 21.66 10.44
N VAL A 84 -0.23 20.85 9.38
CA VAL A 84 -0.24 21.37 8.00
C VAL A 84 -1.60 21.29 7.33
N ALA A 85 -2.44 20.33 7.71
CA ALA A 85 -3.73 20.07 7.07
C ALA A 85 -4.69 19.35 8.03
N ARG A 86 -4.95 19.96 9.19
CA ARG A 86 -5.68 19.35 10.33
C ARG A 86 -7.02 18.69 9.94
N HIS A 87 -7.71 19.21 8.94
CA HIS A 87 -8.98 18.66 8.46
C HIS A 87 -8.85 17.28 7.80
N TYR A 88 -7.63 16.86 7.40
CA TYR A 88 -7.36 15.50 6.91
C TYR A 88 -6.83 14.55 8.00
N THR A 89 -6.45 15.06 9.17
CA THR A 89 -5.90 14.21 10.25
C THR A 89 -6.88 13.10 10.63
N LEU A 90 -8.15 13.45 10.83
CA LEU A 90 -9.17 12.49 11.21
C LEU A 90 -9.42 11.44 10.12
N LEU A 91 -9.32 11.83 8.84
CA LEU A 91 -9.38 10.92 7.70
C LEU A 91 -8.33 9.81 7.81
N PHE A 92 -7.08 10.19 8.10
CA PHE A 92 -5.99 9.21 8.26
C PHE A 92 -6.17 8.35 9.52
N LEU A 93 -6.54 8.92 10.65
CA LEU A 93 -6.79 8.15 11.88
C LEU A 93 -7.89 7.11 11.68
N VAL A 94 -8.99 7.50 11.06
CA VAL A 94 -10.11 6.60 10.76
C VAL A 94 -9.69 5.52 9.76
N GLY A 95 -8.91 5.87 8.72
CA GLY A 95 -8.35 4.88 7.79
C GLY A 95 -7.55 3.79 8.49
N GLY A 96 -6.64 4.17 9.41
CA GLY A 96 -5.88 3.23 10.21
C GLY A 96 -6.77 2.37 11.13
N LEU A 97 -7.78 2.98 11.74
CA LEU A 97 -8.74 2.31 12.61
C LEU A 97 -9.57 1.24 11.87
N PHE A 98 -9.91 1.47 10.61
CA PHE A 98 -10.58 0.46 9.77
C PHE A 98 -9.62 -0.61 9.26
N MET A 99 -8.44 -0.19 8.80
CA MET A 99 -7.49 -1.10 8.17
C MET A 99 -6.95 -2.17 9.13
N TRP A 100 -6.62 -1.79 10.37
CA TRP A 100 -5.94 -2.69 11.29
C TRP A 100 -6.80 -3.89 11.71
N PRO A 101 -8.03 -3.73 12.25
CA PRO A 101 -8.89 -4.86 12.57
C PRO A 101 -9.27 -5.67 11.33
N PHE A 102 -9.50 -5.03 10.17
CA PHE A 102 -9.79 -5.71 8.92
C PHE A 102 -8.64 -6.65 8.51
N SER A 103 -7.41 -6.15 8.50
CA SER A 103 -6.23 -6.97 8.21
C SER A 103 -6.05 -8.10 9.22
N TRP A 104 -6.27 -7.83 10.51
CA TRP A 104 -6.14 -8.82 11.57
C TRP A 104 -7.16 -9.95 11.44
N ILE A 105 -8.43 -9.62 11.18
CA ILE A 105 -9.51 -10.61 10.97
C ILE A 105 -9.17 -11.50 9.77
N LEU A 106 -8.85 -10.91 8.62
CA LEU A 106 -8.51 -11.67 7.41
C LEU A 106 -7.35 -12.63 7.64
N LYS A 107 -6.29 -12.20 8.31
CA LYS A 107 -5.14 -13.04 8.65
C LYS A 107 -5.50 -14.23 9.51
N ARG A 108 -6.43 -14.05 10.44
CA ARG A 108 -6.93 -15.13 11.31
C ARG A 108 -7.83 -16.11 10.58
N VAL A 109 -8.71 -15.60 9.72
CA VAL A 109 -9.68 -16.42 8.97
C VAL A 109 -8.99 -17.23 7.88
N ILE A 110 -8.06 -16.61 7.15
CA ILE A 110 -7.39 -17.26 6.02
C ILE A 110 -6.29 -18.23 6.48
N GLY A 111 -5.53 -17.86 7.53
CA GLY A 111 -4.54 -18.74 8.14
C GLY A 111 -3.44 -19.23 7.20
N PHE A 112 -2.93 -18.37 6.28
CA PHE A 112 -1.94 -18.80 5.29
C PHE A 112 -0.51 -18.69 5.79
N PRO A 113 0.38 -19.71 5.54
CA PRO A 113 1.76 -19.69 6.01
C PRO A 113 2.55 -18.49 5.44
N ARG A 114 3.48 -17.97 6.23
CA ARG A 114 4.46 -16.99 5.78
C ARG A 114 5.55 -17.62 4.93
N PRO A 115 6.28 -16.83 4.08
CA PRO A 115 7.36 -17.36 3.25
C PRO A 115 8.37 -18.25 3.99
N SER A 116 8.87 -17.83 5.16
CA SER A 116 9.81 -18.65 5.94
C SER A 116 9.22 -19.99 6.33
N GLN A 117 7.99 -20.00 6.84
CA GLN A 117 7.30 -21.23 7.21
C GLN A 117 6.99 -22.12 5.99
N TRP A 118 6.64 -21.52 4.85
CA TRP A 118 6.34 -22.24 3.63
C TRP A 118 7.60 -22.85 3.01
N LEU A 119 8.72 -22.11 3.00
CA LEU A 119 10.01 -22.62 2.52
C LEU A 119 10.49 -23.80 3.35
N ASP A 120 10.37 -23.71 4.69
CA ASP A 120 10.71 -24.80 5.60
C ASP A 120 9.86 -26.06 5.36
N ILE A 121 8.53 -25.92 5.20
CA ILE A 121 7.60 -27.04 4.96
C ILE A 121 7.87 -27.74 3.62
N ASN A 122 8.37 -27.01 2.61
CA ASN A 122 8.60 -27.54 1.28
C ASN A 122 10.08 -27.87 0.99
N ASP A 123 10.96 -27.82 1.97
CA ASP A 123 12.41 -28.05 1.86
C ASP A 123 13.11 -27.13 0.83
N LEU A 124 12.60 -25.90 0.65
CA LEU A 124 13.08 -24.94 -0.33
C LEU A 124 13.97 -23.82 0.27
N ASP A 125 14.26 -23.87 1.56
CA ASP A 125 15.04 -22.83 2.25
C ASP A 125 16.45 -22.65 1.66
N ALA A 126 17.04 -23.74 1.15
CA ALA A 126 18.33 -23.69 0.49
C ALA A 126 18.36 -22.91 -0.83
N LEU A 127 17.19 -22.62 -1.44
CA LEU A 127 17.09 -21.88 -2.70
C LEU A 127 17.09 -20.36 -2.50
N VAL A 128 17.03 -19.88 -1.25
CA VAL A 128 16.95 -18.44 -0.95
C VAL A 128 18.08 -17.99 -0.03
N VAL A 129 18.67 -16.85 -0.35
CA VAL A 129 19.65 -16.19 0.51
C VAL A 129 18.90 -15.21 1.43
N ARG A 130 19.08 -15.36 2.74
CA ARG A 130 18.50 -14.45 3.75
C ARG A 130 19.38 -13.20 3.92
N ILE A 131 18.76 -12.02 4.08
CA ILE A 131 19.52 -10.80 4.32
C ILE A 131 19.87 -10.72 5.81
N PRO A 132 21.15 -10.54 6.19
CA PRO A 132 21.54 -10.33 7.57
C PRO A 132 20.82 -9.13 8.21
N GLY A 133 20.33 -9.30 9.44
CA GLY A 133 19.59 -8.24 10.16
C GLY A 133 18.12 -8.07 9.78
N VAL A 134 17.60 -8.81 8.79
CA VAL A 134 16.17 -8.86 8.50
C VAL A 134 15.54 -10.04 9.23
N ASN A 135 14.73 -9.74 10.24
CA ASN A 135 13.99 -10.76 10.98
C ASN A 135 12.85 -11.30 10.12
N LEU A 136 12.92 -12.58 9.76
CA LEU A 136 11.85 -13.27 9.05
C LEU A 136 10.72 -13.61 10.04
N LEU A 137 9.51 -13.23 9.67
CA LEU A 137 8.32 -13.58 10.44
C LEU A 137 7.82 -14.96 10.01
N GLY A 138 7.63 -15.84 10.97
CA GLY A 138 7.00 -17.14 10.77
C GLY A 138 5.50 -17.13 11.07
N GLY A 139 4.86 -18.31 10.97
CA GLY A 139 3.46 -18.53 11.31
C GLY A 139 2.50 -18.47 10.13
N PHE A 140 1.19 -18.52 10.44
CA PHE A 140 0.09 -18.66 9.49
C PHE A 140 -0.76 -17.39 9.39
N ASN A 141 -0.13 -16.26 9.08
CA ASN A 141 -0.77 -14.95 9.02
C ASN A 141 -0.22 -14.07 7.87
N SER A 142 0.09 -14.70 6.72
CA SER A 142 0.70 -14.00 5.60
C SER A 142 -0.29 -13.10 4.86
N LEU A 143 -1.42 -13.61 4.45
CA LEU A 143 -2.40 -12.92 3.59
C LEU A 143 -3.42 -12.10 4.42
N PRO A 144 -3.69 -10.85 4.08
CA PRO A 144 -2.99 -9.96 3.16
C PRO A 144 -1.77 -9.27 3.77
N SER A 145 -0.92 -8.66 2.91
CA SER A 145 0.21 -7.85 3.37
C SER A 145 -0.23 -6.52 3.99
N GLY A 146 -0.05 -6.37 5.31
CA GLY A 146 -0.43 -5.15 6.03
C GLY A 146 0.38 -3.91 5.62
N HIS A 147 1.69 -4.04 5.34
CA HIS A 147 2.51 -2.94 4.83
C HIS A 147 2.01 -2.45 3.47
N THR A 148 1.66 -3.38 2.58
CA THR A 148 1.12 -3.03 1.26
C THR A 148 -0.24 -2.36 1.38
N MET A 149 -1.14 -2.89 2.23
CA MET A 149 -2.44 -2.26 2.50
C MET A 149 -2.26 -0.81 2.96
N LEU A 150 -1.36 -0.61 3.94
CA LEU A 150 -1.12 0.71 4.52
C LEU A 150 -0.52 1.68 3.49
N ALA A 151 0.44 1.22 2.68
CA ALA A 151 1.06 2.03 1.64
C ALA A 151 0.05 2.46 0.57
N PHE A 152 -0.75 1.53 0.04
CA PHE A 152 -1.76 1.86 -0.98
C PHE A 152 -2.86 2.76 -0.43
N MET A 153 -3.31 2.55 0.80
CA MET A 153 -4.27 3.44 1.46
C MET A 153 -3.66 4.84 1.67
N MET A 154 -2.43 4.93 2.16
CA MET A 154 -1.75 6.21 2.41
C MET A 154 -1.57 7.02 1.13
N PHE A 155 -0.97 6.41 0.11
CA PHE A 155 -0.66 7.12 -1.13
C PHE A 155 -1.89 7.44 -1.98
N SER A 156 -2.95 6.62 -1.93
CA SER A 156 -4.23 6.97 -2.54
C SER A 156 -4.88 8.17 -1.85
N LEU A 157 -4.90 8.22 -0.52
CA LEU A 157 -5.42 9.36 0.23
C LEU A 157 -4.61 10.64 -0.03
N ILE A 158 -3.28 10.56 -0.05
CA ILE A 158 -2.43 11.71 -0.40
C ILE A 158 -2.76 12.20 -1.81
N THR A 159 -2.91 11.28 -2.78
CA THR A 159 -3.29 11.63 -4.16
C THR A 159 -4.63 12.38 -4.21
N LEU A 160 -5.62 11.91 -3.45
CA LEU A 160 -6.95 12.51 -3.38
C LEU A 160 -6.99 13.87 -2.68
N MET A 161 -6.04 14.13 -1.77
CA MET A 161 -5.92 15.43 -1.09
C MET A 161 -5.36 16.53 -2.02
N LEU A 162 -4.69 16.15 -3.10
CA LEU A 162 -4.05 17.11 -4.01
C LEU A 162 -5.08 17.79 -4.93
N PRO A 163 -4.90 19.08 -5.20
CA PRO A 163 -5.63 19.76 -6.26
C PRO A 163 -5.43 19.08 -7.62
N SER A 164 -6.46 19.07 -8.48
CA SER A 164 -6.44 18.38 -9.78
C SER A 164 -5.27 18.77 -10.69
N ARG A 165 -4.71 19.97 -10.54
CA ARG A 165 -3.49 20.39 -11.27
C ARG A 165 -2.25 19.52 -10.97
N TYR A 166 -2.27 18.79 -9.85
CA TYR A 166 -1.19 17.91 -9.42
C TYR A 166 -1.51 16.41 -9.59
N ARG A 167 -2.57 16.08 -10.35
CA ARG A 167 -3.01 14.67 -10.55
C ARG A 167 -1.89 13.76 -11.05
N ALA A 168 -0.96 14.29 -11.85
CA ALA A 168 0.19 13.54 -12.37
C ALA A 168 1.11 12.99 -11.25
N LEU A 169 1.12 13.60 -10.05
CA LEU A 169 1.85 13.05 -8.90
C LEU A 169 1.28 11.70 -8.44
N GLY A 170 0.06 11.34 -8.85
CA GLY A 170 -0.49 10.00 -8.66
C GLY A 170 0.42 8.90 -9.20
N LEU A 171 1.15 9.17 -10.30
CA LEU A 171 2.16 8.25 -10.85
C LEU A 171 3.29 7.97 -9.85
N LEU A 172 3.82 9.00 -9.20
CA LEU A 172 4.86 8.85 -8.17
C LEU A 172 4.32 8.06 -6.97
N PHE A 173 3.12 8.38 -6.51
CA PHE A 173 2.54 7.77 -5.33
C PHE A 173 2.16 6.30 -5.53
N VAL A 174 1.62 5.93 -6.69
CA VAL A 174 1.32 4.52 -6.96
C VAL A 174 2.60 3.68 -7.03
N TRP A 175 3.66 4.19 -7.68
CA TRP A 175 4.93 3.47 -7.73
C TRP A 175 5.59 3.37 -6.37
N SER A 176 5.46 4.39 -5.51
CA SER A 176 5.91 4.31 -4.11
C SER A 176 5.18 3.19 -3.36
N ALA A 177 3.87 3.05 -3.53
CA ALA A 177 3.09 1.97 -2.93
C ALA A 177 3.49 0.59 -3.47
N VAL A 178 3.68 0.47 -4.79
CA VAL A 178 4.14 -0.77 -5.44
C VAL A 178 5.51 -1.18 -4.93
N LEU A 179 6.45 -0.24 -4.80
CA LEU A 179 7.79 -0.51 -4.26
C LEU A 179 7.74 -1.02 -2.81
N VAL A 180 6.86 -0.47 -1.97
CA VAL A 180 6.61 -1.03 -0.63
C VAL A 180 6.11 -2.47 -0.74
N GLY A 181 5.15 -2.76 -1.62
CA GLY A 181 4.66 -4.12 -1.85
C GLY A 181 5.77 -5.06 -2.28
N ILE A 182 6.51 -4.72 -3.35
CA ILE A 182 7.61 -5.54 -3.87
C ILE A 182 8.69 -5.76 -2.81
N SER A 183 8.99 -4.76 -1.97
CA SER A 183 9.94 -4.91 -0.88
C SER A 183 9.57 -6.06 0.07
N ARG A 184 8.27 -6.33 0.26
CA ARG A 184 7.83 -7.42 1.14
C ARG A 184 8.12 -8.80 0.56
N VAL A 185 8.02 -8.96 -0.76
CA VAL A 185 8.39 -10.20 -1.45
C VAL A 185 9.91 -10.35 -1.47
N PHE A 186 10.62 -9.29 -1.85
CA PHE A 186 12.08 -9.27 -1.88
C PHE A 186 12.70 -9.61 -0.51
N LEU A 187 12.12 -9.12 0.58
CA LEU A 187 12.58 -9.38 1.96
C LEU A 187 12.04 -10.70 2.56
N LEU A 188 11.44 -11.58 1.76
CA LEU A 188 10.86 -12.87 2.19
C LEU A 188 9.83 -12.73 3.33
N GLN A 189 9.03 -11.66 3.32
CA GLN A 189 8.02 -11.39 4.34
C GLN A 189 6.61 -11.77 3.90
N HIS A 190 6.34 -11.72 2.59
CA HIS A 190 5.05 -11.98 1.96
C HIS A 190 5.22 -12.56 0.57
N PHE A 191 4.20 -13.25 0.09
CA PHE A 191 4.09 -13.72 -1.30
C PHE A 191 3.56 -12.60 -2.22
N LEU A 192 3.74 -12.77 -3.52
CA LEU A 192 3.22 -11.84 -4.52
C LEU A 192 1.70 -11.67 -4.39
N ARG A 193 0.95 -12.75 -4.24
CA ARG A 193 -0.51 -12.69 -4.02
C ARG A 193 -0.90 -11.89 -2.78
N ASP A 194 -0.09 -11.92 -1.71
CA ASP A 194 -0.38 -11.19 -0.48
C ASP A 194 -0.32 -9.69 -0.70
N ILE A 195 0.62 -9.25 -1.55
CA ILE A 195 0.76 -7.82 -1.89
C ILE A 195 -0.29 -7.39 -2.92
N LEU A 196 -0.71 -8.25 -3.84
CA LEU A 196 -1.80 -7.95 -4.76
C LEU A 196 -3.10 -7.73 -3.99
N TRP A 197 -3.51 -8.66 -3.13
CA TRP A 197 -4.68 -8.49 -2.27
C TRP A 197 -4.53 -7.33 -1.30
N GLY A 198 -3.34 -7.15 -0.72
CA GLY A 198 -3.03 -5.99 0.13
C GLY A 198 -3.26 -4.67 -0.60
N SER A 199 -2.87 -4.56 -1.88
CA SER A 199 -3.07 -3.35 -2.68
C SER A 199 -4.56 -3.07 -2.94
N VAL A 200 -5.33 -4.11 -3.28
CA VAL A 200 -6.78 -3.99 -3.50
C VAL A 200 -7.48 -3.51 -2.22
N PHE A 201 -7.25 -4.18 -1.09
CA PHE A 201 -7.88 -3.79 0.17
C PHE A 201 -7.44 -2.39 0.64
N GLY A 202 -6.17 -2.06 0.47
CA GLY A 202 -5.65 -0.73 0.81
C GLY A 202 -6.36 0.37 0.03
N LEU A 203 -6.54 0.21 -1.28
CA LEU A 203 -7.27 1.15 -2.13
C LEU A 203 -8.75 1.24 -1.78
N LEU A 204 -9.42 0.11 -1.59
CA LEU A 204 -10.84 0.08 -1.24
C LEU A 204 -11.11 0.80 0.09
N ILE A 205 -10.28 0.55 1.10
CA ILE A 205 -10.40 1.24 2.39
C ILE A 205 -10.10 2.73 2.23
N GLY A 206 -9.06 3.09 1.48
CA GLY A 206 -8.70 4.50 1.23
C GLY A 206 -9.83 5.25 0.54
N ASP A 207 -10.38 4.71 -0.54
CA ASP A 207 -11.51 5.34 -1.25
C ASP A 207 -12.77 5.40 -0.36
N PHE A 208 -13.09 4.33 0.37
CA PHE A 208 -14.23 4.32 1.30
C PHE A 208 -14.12 5.44 2.34
N VAL A 209 -12.98 5.56 3.00
CA VAL A 209 -12.76 6.60 4.03
C VAL A 209 -12.80 8.01 3.40
N TRP A 210 -12.27 8.16 2.17
CA TRP A 210 -12.38 9.39 1.40
C TRP A 210 -13.83 9.76 1.10
N GLN A 211 -14.68 8.80 0.71
CA GLN A 211 -16.10 9.05 0.48
C GLN A 211 -16.82 9.48 1.77
N LEU A 212 -16.48 8.88 2.91
CA LEU A 212 -17.03 9.33 4.21
C LEU A 212 -16.62 10.77 4.52
N TYR A 213 -15.36 11.12 4.27
CA TYR A 213 -14.87 12.49 4.44
C TYR A 213 -15.64 13.49 3.55
N ARG A 214 -15.84 13.18 2.28
CA ARG A 214 -16.57 14.03 1.34
C ARG A 214 -18.04 14.22 1.74
N LYS A 215 -18.68 13.19 2.27
CA LYS A 215 -20.05 13.27 2.81
C LYS A 215 -20.14 14.08 4.10
N GLY A 216 -19.03 14.59 4.61
CA GLY A 216 -19.00 15.45 5.80
C GLY A 216 -19.09 14.70 7.13
N VAL A 217 -18.92 13.37 7.13
CA VAL A 217 -18.98 12.55 8.36
C VAL A 217 -17.99 13.06 9.42
N PHE A 218 -16.86 13.62 8.99
CA PHE A 218 -15.78 14.12 9.86
C PHE A 218 -15.74 15.64 10.03
N ARG A 219 -16.70 16.38 9.45
CA ARG A 219 -16.71 17.85 9.50
C ARG A 219 -17.27 18.47 10.79
N LYS A 220 -17.83 17.65 11.67
CA LYS A 220 -18.49 18.11 12.90
C LYS A 220 -17.61 18.03 14.15
N VAL A 221 -16.31 17.79 13.97
CA VAL A 221 -15.35 17.72 15.08
C VAL A 221 -14.36 18.88 15.00
#